data_15b6f7a83eb12a87786d86d099124b3c
#
_entry.id   15b6f7a83eb12a87786d86d099124b3c
#
_cell.length_a   1.000
_cell.length_b   1.000
_cell.length_c   1.000
_cell.angle_alpha   90.00
_cell.angle_beta   90.00
_cell.angle_gamma   90.00
#
_symmetry.space_group_name_H-M   'P 1'
#
loop_
_entity.id
_entity.type
_entity.pdbx_description
1 polymer ?
#
loop_
_entity_poly.entity_id
_entity_poly.type
_entity_poly.pdbx_seq_one_letter_code
_entity_poly.pdbx_strand_id
1 'polypeptide(L)'
;MLERHDTLECLNQTSPLREKLVKTHMVLNNHLPFIKRIAVAIYDPKTSVLKTYLHSSGKEDPLSHYQTTIKDTPSLEALMKQGNPRIIKNKVTVERGRHEHTQRIGREGYAASYTLPMFYNGVFFGFIFFNSSETDAFNETTLEQLDLYGHLISLMVINEINSVQTLVAAISTASHMTHLRDPETGSHLDRMSRYARLIAKSLAEQYQLDDEYIERVFMFSPLHDIGKLGIPDQILLKPGKLTEEEQTIMRTHATKGREMIDNMLANFGFDSIPDVDILRNIAQFHHESINGQGYPAGLSGNSIPLEARIVAVADVFDALTSRRPYK
;
A
#
# COMPACT_ATOMS: atom_id res chain seq x y z
N MET A 1 15.00 21.56 -36.73
CA MET A 1 14.05 21.00 -35.76
C MET A 1 14.65 21.20 -34.39
N LEU A 2 13.92 21.84 -33.45
CA LEU A 2 14.32 21.85 -32.05
C LEU A 2 14.03 20.47 -31.48
N GLU A 3 15.07 19.72 -31.10
CA GLU A 3 14.91 18.48 -30.34
C GLU A 3 14.42 18.86 -28.94
N ARG A 4 13.17 18.55 -28.66
CA ARG A 4 12.55 18.76 -27.36
C ARG A 4 12.44 17.41 -26.65
N HIS A 5 13.11 17.24 -25.52
CA HIS A 5 12.93 16.11 -24.65
C HIS A 5 11.69 16.31 -23.75
N ASP A 6 10.85 15.29 -23.69
CA ASP A 6 9.74 15.26 -22.71
C ASP A 6 10.32 14.99 -21.32
N THR A 7 10.22 16.00 -20.45
CA THR A 7 10.76 15.91 -19.09
C THR A 7 9.95 15.00 -18.16
N LEU A 8 8.74 14.63 -18.57
CA LEU A 8 7.83 13.75 -17.84
C LEU A 8 7.60 12.39 -18.53
N GLU A 9 8.41 12.04 -19.54
CA GLU A 9 8.31 10.76 -20.26
C GLU A 9 8.29 9.53 -19.33
N CYS A 10 8.98 9.63 -18.18
CA CYS A 10 9.01 8.57 -17.18
C CYS A 10 7.63 8.21 -16.61
N LEU A 11 6.63 9.10 -16.69
CA LEU A 11 5.28 8.83 -16.23
C LEU A 11 4.57 7.77 -17.09
N ASN A 12 4.99 7.64 -18.36
CA ASN A 12 4.46 6.66 -19.31
C ASN A 12 5.25 5.34 -19.28
N GLN A 13 6.32 5.27 -18.50
CA GLN A 13 7.16 4.09 -18.40
C GLN A 13 6.76 3.22 -17.21
N THR A 14 7.14 1.93 -17.28
CA THR A 14 7.02 1.01 -16.16
C THR A 14 8.12 1.30 -15.14
N SER A 15 7.82 2.15 -14.18
CA SER A 15 8.71 2.49 -13.07
C SER A 15 7.92 2.63 -11.77
N PRO A 16 8.55 2.40 -10.61
CA PRO A 16 7.91 2.56 -9.32
C PRO A 16 7.26 3.95 -9.15
N LEU A 17 6.11 4.01 -8.49
CA LEU A 17 5.37 5.25 -8.29
C LEU A 17 6.22 6.30 -7.56
N ARG A 18 7.05 5.85 -6.62
CA ARG A 18 8.02 6.71 -5.93
C ARG A 18 8.97 7.42 -6.88
N GLU A 19 9.53 6.71 -7.86
CA GLU A 19 10.42 7.31 -8.86
C GLU A 19 9.69 8.34 -9.72
N LYS A 20 8.44 8.04 -10.12
CA LYS A 20 7.58 8.96 -10.85
C LYS A 20 7.31 10.23 -10.03
N LEU A 21 7.02 10.09 -8.72
CA LEU A 21 6.81 11.23 -7.82
C LEU A 21 8.09 12.08 -7.70
N VAL A 22 9.24 11.44 -7.48
CA VAL A 22 10.54 12.14 -7.39
C VAL A 22 10.83 12.91 -8.68
N LYS A 23 10.62 12.30 -9.84
CA LYS A 23 10.83 12.96 -11.13
C LYS A 23 9.87 14.14 -11.35
N THR A 24 8.59 13.95 -11.01
CA THR A 24 7.59 15.02 -11.06
C THR A 24 8.00 16.18 -10.15
N HIS A 25 8.50 15.90 -8.95
CA HIS A 25 9.00 16.92 -8.03
C HIS A 25 10.24 17.64 -8.57
N MET A 26 11.17 16.92 -9.21
CA MET A 26 12.33 17.56 -9.85
C MET A 26 11.93 18.51 -10.96
N VAL A 27 10.95 18.13 -11.80
CA VAL A 27 10.42 19.01 -12.86
C VAL A 27 9.70 20.22 -12.26
N LEU A 28 8.90 20.03 -11.22
CA LEU A 28 8.25 21.13 -10.48
C LEU A 28 9.28 22.11 -9.91
N ASN A 29 10.37 21.59 -9.33
CA ASN A 29 11.42 22.41 -8.72
C ASN A 29 12.16 23.32 -9.71
N ASN A 30 12.15 23.04 -11.01
CA ASN A 30 12.68 23.94 -12.02
C ASN A 30 11.89 25.27 -12.09
N HIS A 31 10.61 25.24 -11.70
CA HIS A 31 9.72 26.39 -11.72
C HIS A 31 9.44 26.94 -10.32
N LEU A 32 9.33 26.05 -9.32
CA LEU A 32 9.00 26.37 -7.94
C LEU A 32 10.04 25.78 -6.98
N PRO A 33 11.28 26.33 -6.95
CA PRO A 33 12.40 25.74 -6.20
C PRO A 33 12.23 25.79 -4.68
N PHE A 34 11.27 26.54 -4.18
CA PHE A 34 10.93 26.63 -2.77
C PHE A 34 10.06 25.45 -2.27
N ILE A 35 9.46 24.65 -3.17
CA ILE A 35 8.76 23.42 -2.80
C ILE A 35 9.81 22.34 -2.49
N LYS A 36 10.00 22.03 -1.22
CA LYS A 36 11.04 21.12 -0.76
C LYS A 36 10.53 19.71 -0.46
N ARG A 37 9.22 19.53 -0.35
CA ARG A 37 8.62 18.24 -0.09
C ARG A 37 7.26 18.14 -0.78
N ILE A 38 7.04 17.01 -1.44
CA ILE A 38 5.72 16.55 -1.84
C ILE A 38 5.44 15.26 -1.07
N ALA A 39 4.28 15.15 -0.46
CA ALA A 39 3.89 13.90 0.21
C ALA A 39 2.44 13.55 -0.11
N VAL A 40 2.19 12.26 -0.17
CA VAL A 40 0.87 11.67 -0.38
C VAL A 40 0.49 10.89 0.85
N ALA A 41 -0.70 11.13 1.36
CA ALA A 41 -1.32 10.31 2.39
C ALA A 41 -2.62 9.73 1.85
N ILE A 42 -2.84 8.42 2.07
CA ILE A 42 -4.05 7.71 1.65
C ILE A 42 -4.98 7.46 2.83
N TYR A 43 -6.28 7.42 2.56
CA TYR A 43 -7.32 7.25 3.55
C TYR A 43 -7.92 5.83 3.51
N ASP A 44 -7.99 5.18 4.66
CA ASP A 44 -8.71 3.92 4.84
C ASP A 44 -10.11 4.19 5.41
N PRO A 45 -11.17 4.06 4.63
CA PRO A 45 -12.54 4.35 5.10
C PRO A 45 -13.04 3.36 6.15
N LYS A 46 -12.52 2.13 6.20
CA LYS A 46 -12.94 1.12 7.20
C LYS A 46 -12.47 1.47 8.60
N THR A 47 -11.29 2.07 8.73
CA THR A 47 -10.69 2.43 10.02
C THR A 47 -10.71 3.92 10.29
N SER A 48 -11.09 4.74 9.31
CA SER A 48 -11.00 6.20 9.36
C SER A 48 -9.56 6.70 9.61
N VAL A 49 -8.57 5.95 9.15
CA VAL A 49 -7.14 6.26 9.32
C VAL A 49 -6.60 6.90 8.05
N LEU A 50 -5.91 8.01 8.23
CA LEU A 50 -5.05 8.64 7.23
C LEU A 50 -3.61 8.19 7.50
N LYS A 51 -2.91 7.70 6.48
CA LYS A 51 -1.56 7.15 6.59
C LYS A 51 -0.68 7.67 5.48
N THR A 52 0.58 7.96 5.78
CA THR A 52 1.58 8.28 4.77
C THR A 52 1.72 7.12 3.78
N TYR A 53 1.97 7.45 2.52
CA TYR A 53 2.11 6.46 1.46
C TYR A 53 3.36 6.71 0.64
N LEU A 54 3.53 7.94 0.12
CA LEU A 54 4.64 8.34 -0.72
C LEU A 54 5.17 9.71 -0.32
N HIS A 55 6.44 9.93 -0.55
CA HIS A 55 7.02 11.27 -0.43
C HIS A 55 8.18 11.49 -1.40
N SER A 56 8.42 12.75 -1.71
CA SER A 56 9.63 13.24 -2.36
C SER A 56 10.15 14.43 -1.56
N SER A 57 11.25 14.24 -0.87
CA SER A 57 11.97 15.24 -0.11
C SER A 57 13.47 14.99 -0.30
N GLY A 58 14.29 16.02 -0.24
CA GLY A 58 15.75 15.85 -0.34
C GLY A 58 16.42 15.23 0.88
N LYS A 59 15.63 14.79 1.86
CA LYS A 59 16.02 14.22 3.16
C LYS A 59 15.08 13.08 3.53
N GLU A 60 15.35 12.41 4.67
CA GLU A 60 14.38 11.51 5.29
C GLU A 60 13.06 12.23 5.56
N ASP A 61 11.94 11.56 5.32
CA ASP A 61 10.62 12.14 5.55
C ASP A 61 10.31 12.16 7.06
N PRO A 62 10.00 13.33 7.64
CA PRO A 62 9.65 13.43 9.06
C PRO A 62 8.37 12.67 9.43
N LEU A 63 7.59 12.26 8.44
CA LEU A 63 6.33 11.53 8.61
C LEU A 63 6.38 10.11 8.03
N SER A 64 7.56 9.53 7.81
CA SER A 64 7.68 8.10 7.46
C SER A 64 6.93 7.24 8.47
N HIS A 65 6.14 6.29 7.97
CA HIS A 65 5.30 5.36 8.76
C HIS A 65 4.28 6.05 9.69
N TYR A 66 4.00 7.35 9.45
CA TYR A 66 3.02 8.08 10.25
C TYR A 66 1.60 7.72 9.85
N GLN A 67 0.75 7.58 10.85
CA GLN A 67 -0.69 7.42 10.66
C GLN A 67 -1.46 8.15 11.76
N THR A 68 -2.67 8.61 11.43
CA THR A 68 -3.56 9.29 12.38
C THR A 68 -5.00 8.99 12.02
N THR A 69 -5.88 8.99 13.01
CA THR A 69 -7.32 8.95 12.76
C THR A 69 -7.76 10.32 12.26
N ILE A 70 -8.58 10.37 11.20
CA ILE A 70 -9.03 11.65 10.62
C ILE A 70 -9.75 12.53 11.65
N LYS A 71 -10.46 11.91 12.58
CA LYS A 71 -11.17 12.60 13.69
C LYS A 71 -10.21 13.32 14.66
N ASP A 72 -8.99 12.82 14.80
CA ASP A 72 -7.97 13.43 15.64
C ASP A 72 -7.28 14.62 14.95
N THR A 73 -7.65 14.89 13.69
CA THR A 73 -7.16 16.00 12.89
C THR A 73 -8.30 16.85 12.31
N PRO A 74 -9.03 17.64 13.14
CA PRO A 74 -10.25 18.35 12.72
C PRO A 74 -10.08 19.24 11.49
N SER A 75 -8.88 19.81 11.31
CA SER A 75 -8.57 20.63 10.13
C SER A 75 -8.50 19.83 8.83
N LEU A 76 -8.02 18.59 8.86
CA LEU A 76 -8.01 17.68 7.70
C LEU A 76 -9.40 17.07 7.48
N GLU A 77 -10.13 16.75 8.56
CA GLU A 77 -11.51 16.30 8.47
C GLU A 77 -12.41 17.34 7.78
N ALA A 78 -12.23 18.62 8.12
CA ALA A 78 -12.95 19.72 7.45
C ALA A 78 -12.63 19.79 5.95
N LEU A 79 -11.35 19.65 5.57
CA LEU A 79 -10.93 19.63 4.16
C LEU A 79 -11.51 18.44 3.40
N MET A 80 -11.53 17.25 4.02
CA MET A 80 -12.15 16.07 3.45
C MET A 80 -13.64 16.30 3.15
N LYS A 81 -14.37 16.95 4.07
CA LYS A 81 -15.80 17.24 3.92
C LYS A 81 -16.11 18.35 2.92
N GLN A 82 -15.27 19.38 2.88
CA GLN A 82 -15.46 20.54 2.01
C GLN A 82 -14.96 20.31 0.58
N GLY A 83 -13.96 19.45 0.41
CA GLY A 83 -13.34 19.18 -0.88
C GLY A 83 -12.42 20.31 -1.39
N ASN A 84 -12.21 21.36 -0.62
CA ASN A 84 -11.41 22.52 -1.02
C ASN A 84 -9.96 22.40 -0.53
N PRO A 85 -8.97 22.90 -1.29
CA PRO A 85 -7.58 22.97 -0.85
C PRO A 85 -7.39 23.93 0.33
N ARG A 86 -6.29 23.72 1.06
CA ARG A 86 -5.91 24.61 2.18
C ARG A 86 -4.49 25.14 2.04
N ILE A 87 -4.33 26.42 2.32
CA ILE A 87 -3.04 27.10 2.37
C ILE A 87 -2.71 27.46 3.82
N ILE A 88 -1.52 27.09 4.27
CA ILE A 88 -0.88 27.57 5.50
C ILE A 88 0.30 28.44 5.09
N LYS A 89 0.20 29.76 5.30
CA LYS A 89 1.16 30.74 4.78
C LYS A 89 2.35 31.01 5.68
N ASN A 90 2.27 30.65 7.00
CA ASN A 90 3.25 31.13 7.96
C ASN A 90 3.65 30.06 8.98
N LYS A 91 4.93 29.93 9.23
CA LYS A 91 5.59 29.02 10.18
C LYS A 91 5.01 29.05 11.60
N VAL A 92 4.59 30.23 12.10
CA VAL A 92 3.99 30.40 13.43
C VAL A 92 2.72 29.57 13.58
N THR A 93 1.96 29.38 12.50
CA THR A 93 0.76 28.52 12.50
C THR A 93 1.13 27.04 12.51
N VAL A 94 2.24 26.69 11.85
CA VAL A 94 2.76 25.30 11.79
C VAL A 94 3.38 24.90 13.13
N GLU A 95 4.19 25.78 13.75
CA GLU A 95 4.86 25.50 15.04
C GLU A 95 3.90 25.44 16.23
N ARG A 96 2.79 26.18 16.20
CA ARG A 96 1.75 26.17 17.23
C ARG A 96 0.73 25.04 17.07
N GLY A 97 0.84 24.21 16.04
CA GLY A 97 -0.03 23.07 15.82
C GLY A 97 0.03 22.10 17.00
N ARG A 98 -1.15 21.72 17.54
CA ARG A 98 -1.27 20.75 18.63
C ARG A 98 -0.98 19.31 18.18
N HIS A 99 -1.05 19.07 16.86
CA HIS A 99 -0.94 17.73 16.30
C HIS A 99 0.51 17.36 15.99
N GLU A 100 0.88 16.14 16.28
CA GLU A 100 2.23 15.60 16.14
C GLU A 100 2.81 15.80 14.74
N HIS A 101 2.03 15.54 13.68
CA HIS A 101 2.48 15.74 12.29
C HIS A 101 2.85 17.20 12.01
N THR A 102 2.10 18.16 12.53
CA THR A 102 2.40 19.60 12.34
C THR A 102 3.69 19.97 13.03
N GLN A 103 3.94 19.43 14.23
CA GLN A 103 5.18 19.68 14.98
C GLN A 103 6.38 19.04 14.28
N ARG A 104 6.26 17.81 13.78
CA ARG A 104 7.33 17.13 13.04
C ARG A 104 7.70 17.90 11.77
N ILE A 105 6.72 18.30 10.97
CA ILE A 105 6.91 19.10 9.76
C ILE A 105 7.55 20.47 10.08
N GLY A 106 7.11 21.15 11.14
CA GLY A 106 7.68 22.42 11.57
C GLY A 106 9.15 22.36 11.98
N ARG A 107 9.58 21.28 12.66
CA ARG A 107 10.98 21.05 13.07
C ARG A 107 11.93 20.93 11.88
N GLU A 108 11.45 20.41 10.75
CA GLU A 108 12.25 20.26 9.52
C GLU A 108 12.43 21.58 8.73
N GLY A 109 11.91 22.69 9.24
CA GLY A 109 12.12 24.01 8.63
C GLY A 109 11.15 24.33 7.50
N TYR A 110 10.07 23.57 7.32
CA TYR A 110 9.01 23.93 6.37
C TYR A 110 8.21 25.12 6.92
N ALA A 111 8.13 26.18 6.13
CA ALA A 111 7.55 27.47 6.54
C ALA A 111 6.09 27.65 6.11
N ALA A 112 5.69 27.00 5.01
CA ALA A 112 4.34 27.06 4.47
C ALA A 112 3.93 25.69 3.88
N SER A 113 2.62 25.48 3.75
CA SER A 113 2.08 24.24 3.20
C SER A 113 0.82 24.47 2.37
N TYR A 114 0.75 23.83 1.22
CA TYR A 114 -0.47 23.70 0.42
C TYR A 114 -0.94 22.26 0.49
N THR A 115 -2.22 22.04 0.86
CA THR A 115 -2.82 20.71 1.01
C THR A 115 -3.96 20.58 0.01
N LEU A 116 -3.86 19.60 -0.88
CA LEU A 116 -4.87 19.29 -1.89
C LEU A 116 -5.57 17.96 -1.54
N PRO A 117 -6.91 17.92 -1.36
CA PRO A 117 -7.62 16.68 -1.19
C PRO A 117 -7.74 15.92 -2.52
N MET A 118 -7.55 14.61 -2.47
CA MET A 118 -7.72 13.71 -3.60
C MET A 118 -9.10 13.06 -3.55
N PHE A 119 -9.81 13.08 -4.67
CA PHE A 119 -11.09 12.39 -4.84
C PHE A 119 -11.06 11.51 -6.08
N TYR A 120 -11.72 10.37 -6.00
CA TYR A 120 -11.98 9.49 -7.14
C TYR A 120 -13.46 9.17 -7.21
N ASN A 121 -14.10 9.53 -8.32
CA ASN A 121 -15.56 9.38 -8.51
C ASN A 121 -16.39 9.95 -7.33
N GLY A 122 -15.98 11.10 -6.78
CA GLY A 122 -16.63 11.75 -5.65
C GLY A 122 -16.33 11.13 -4.28
N VAL A 123 -15.54 10.05 -4.22
CA VAL A 123 -15.12 9.42 -2.97
C VAL A 123 -13.75 9.96 -2.55
N PHE A 124 -13.63 10.36 -1.29
CA PHE A 124 -12.36 10.85 -0.74
C PHE A 124 -11.31 9.73 -0.69
N PHE A 125 -10.12 10.01 -1.23
CA PHE A 125 -9.04 9.06 -1.38
C PHE A 125 -7.85 9.37 -0.48
N GLY A 126 -7.62 10.65 -0.18
CA GLY A 126 -6.48 11.09 0.62
C GLY A 126 -6.10 12.56 0.39
N PHE A 127 -4.86 12.88 0.70
CA PHE A 127 -4.32 14.24 0.54
C PHE A 127 -2.95 14.22 -0.15
N ILE A 128 -2.67 15.29 -0.89
CA ILE A 128 -1.33 15.68 -1.34
C ILE A 128 -0.92 16.92 -0.55
N PHE A 129 0.31 16.92 -0.07
CA PHE A 129 0.91 18.02 0.67
C PHE A 129 2.11 18.55 -0.10
N PHE A 130 2.11 19.85 -0.40
CA PHE A 130 3.26 20.59 -0.90
C PHE A 130 3.80 21.45 0.23
N ASN A 131 5.03 21.19 0.67
CA ASN A 131 5.66 21.92 1.75
C ASN A 131 6.77 22.85 1.20
N SER A 132 6.70 24.12 1.56
CA SER A 132 7.65 25.17 1.17
C SER A 132 8.61 25.49 2.30
N SER A 133 9.86 25.80 1.95
CA SER A 133 10.84 26.41 2.88
C SER A 133 10.63 27.92 3.08
N GLU A 134 9.78 28.55 2.26
CA GLU A 134 9.52 29.99 2.27
C GLU A 134 8.11 30.28 2.80
N THR A 135 7.97 31.37 3.55
CA THR A 135 6.68 31.93 3.95
C THR A 135 6.04 32.65 2.78
N ASP A 136 4.71 32.74 2.77
CA ASP A 136 3.93 33.48 1.76
C ASP A 136 4.24 33.08 0.29
N ALA A 137 4.80 31.88 0.08
CA ALA A 137 5.21 31.36 -1.22
C ALA A 137 4.04 31.04 -2.17
N PHE A 138 2.83 30.95 -1.66
CA PHE A 138 1.65 30.53 -2.41
C PHE A 138 0.82 31.74 -2.88
N ASN A 139 1.15 32.29 -4.06
CA ASN A 139 0.34 33.25 -4.80
C ASN A 139 -0.56 32.50 -5.82
N GLU A 140 -1.44 33.20 -6.50
CA GLU A 140 -2.41 32.62 -7.42
C GLU A 140 -1.75 31.81 -8.54
N THR A 141 -0.73 32.34 -9.21
CA THR A 141 0.03 31.66 -10.27
C THR A 141 0.72 30.39 -9.75
N THR A 142 1.27 30.45 -8.54
CA THR A 142 1.87 29.26 -7.90
C THR A 142 0.83 28.19 -7.62
N LEU A 143 -0.33 28.58 -7.14
CA LEU A 143 -1.42 27.66 -6.82
C LEU A 143 -1.98 26.98 -8.07
N GLU A 144 -2.16 27.72 -9.19
CA GLU A 144 -2.57 27.14 -10.46
C GLU A 144 -1.61 26.03 -10.94
N GLN A 145 -0.29 26.27 -10.80
CA GLN A 145 0.69 25.24 -11.14
C GLN A 145 0.63 24.06 -10.18
N LEU A 146 0.51 24.30 -8.87
CA LEU A 146 0.42 23.24 -7.87
C LEU A 146 -0.86 22.41 -8.02
N ASP A 147 -1.97 23.03 -8.43
CA ASP A 147 -3.21 22.30 -8.75
C ASP A 147 -2.98 21.34 -9.91
N LEU A 148 -2.33 21.79 -10.99
CA LEU A 148 -2.03 20.95 -12.14
C LEU A 148 -1.15 19.75 -11.75
N TYR A 149 -0.03 20.00 -11.05
CA TYR A 149 0.85 18.92 -10.60
C TYR A 149 0.17 18.03 -9.55
N GLY A 150 -0.64 18.61 -8.66
CA GLY A 150 -1.41 17.88 -7.68
C GLY A 150 -2.41 16.92 -8.31
N HIS A 151 -3.16 17.37 -9.31
CA HIS A 151 -4.06 16.49 -10.07
C HIS A 151 -3.31 15.42 -10.85
N LEU A 152 -2.16 15.73 -11.44
CA LEU A 152 -1.31 14.74 -12.11
C LEU A 152 -0.83 13.66 -11.13
N ILE A 153 -0.32 14.06 -9.97
CA ILE A 153 0.11 13.13 -8.90
C ILE A 153 -1.09 12.31 -8.40
N SER A 154 -2.23 12.95 -8.18
CA SER A 154 -3.47 12.28 -7.78
C SER A 154 -3.86 11.19 -8.75
N LEU A 155 -3.87 11.48 -10.05
CA LEU A 155 -4.20 10.50 -11.10
C LEU A 155 -3.21 9.33 -11.12
N MET A 156 -1.90 9.58 -10.97
CA MET A 156 -0.90 8.52 -10.91
C MET A 156 -1.12 7.59 -9.71
N VAL A 157 -1.29 8.16 -8.53
CA VAL A 157 -1.49 7.41 -7.27
C VAL A 157 -2.79 6.61 -7.32
N ILE A 158 -3.89 7.25 -7.70
CA ILE A 158 -5.20 6.60 -7.78
C ILE A 158 -5.21 5.48 -8.81
N ASN A 159 -4.63 5.71 -9.99
CA ASN A 159 -4.56 4.70 -11.05
C ASN A 159 -3.79 3.46 -10.59
N GLU A 160 -2.65 3.63 -9.95
CA GLU A 160 -1.85 2.51 -9.48
C GLU A 160 -2.57 1.72 -8.37
N ILE A 161 -3.09 2.41 -7.35
CA ILE A 161 -3.81 1.74 -6.25
C ILE A 161 -5.06 1.03 -6.78
N ASN A 162 -5.82 1.66 -7.69
CA ASN A 162 -6.99 1.04 -8.29
C ASN A 162 -6.64 -0.19 -9.14
N SER A 163 -5.52 -0.17 -9.85
CA SER A 163 -5.03 -1.34 -10.62
C SER A 163 -4.80 -2.52 -9.70
N VAL A 164 -4.10 -2.29 -8.57
CA VAL A 164 -3.86 -3.32 -7.55
C VAL A 164 -5.17 -3.77 -6.90
N GLN A 165 -6.04 -2.85 -6.52
CA GLN A 165 -7.34 -3.20 -5.93
C GLN A 165 -8.23 -4.00 -6.91
N THR A 166 -8.19 -3.66 -8.19
CA THR A 166 -8.91 -4.41 -9.24
C THR A 166 -8.37 -5.82 -9.37
N LEU A 167 -7.05 -6.00 -9.37
CA LEU A 167 -6.43 -7.32 -9.37
C LEU A 167 -6.86 -8.13 -8.14
N VAL A 168 -6.74 -7.56 -6.94
CA VAL A 168 -7.14 -8.20 -5.68
C VAL A 168 -8.64 -8.55 -5.71
N ALA A 169 -9.50 -7.64 -6.18
CA ALA A 169 -10.94 -7.88 -6.28
C ALA A 169 -11.27 -8.98 -7.29
N ALA A 170 -10.62 -9.02 -8.45
CA ALA A 170 -10.79 -10.06 -9.45
C ALA A 170 -10.41 -11.43 -8.90
N ILE A 171 -9.24 -11.52 -8.26
CA ILE A 171 -8.76 -12.75 -7.61
C ILE A 171 -9.73 -13.18 -6.49
N SER A 172 -10.11 -12.25 -5.61
CA SER A 172 -11.04 -12.54 -4.51
C SER A 172 -12.41 -12.99 -5.03
N THR A 173 -12.91 -12.40 -6.12
CA THR A 173 -14.18 -12.80 -6.73
C THR A 173 -14.09 -14.21 -7.32
N ALA A 174 -13.02 -14.53 -8.04
CA ALA A 174 -12.75 -15.88 -8.52
C ALA A 174 -12.69 -16.88 -7.36
N SER A 175 -12.01 -16.53 -6.29
CA SER A 175 -11.99 -17.28 -5.03
C SER A 175 -13.41 -17.47 -4.45
N HIS A 176 -14.21 -16.41 -4.35
CA HIS A 176 -15.57 -16.48 -3.80
C HIS A 176 -16.51 -17.36 -4.64
N MET A 177 -16.39 -17.35 -5.97
CA MET A 177 -17.20 -18.23 -6.85
C MET A 177 -16.91 -19.71 -6.56
N THR A 178 -15.75 -20.02 -6.01
CA THR A 178 -15.37 -21.36 -5.55
C THR A 178 -15.49 -21.54 -4.03
N HIS A 179 -15.51 -20.45 -3.25
CA HIS A 179 -15.67 -20.41 -1.78
C HIS A 179 -17.07 -20.71 -1.25
N LEU A 180 -18.03 -20.99 -2.10
CA LEU A 180 -19.14 -21.84 -1.67
C LEU A 180 -18.62 -23.19 -1.11
N ARG A 181 -17.29 -23.40 -1.13
CA ARG A 181 -16.57 -24.63 -0.83
C ARG A 181 -15.63 -24.55 0.37
N ASP A 182 -15.02 -23.37 0.71
CA ASP A 182 -14.10 -23.25 1.85
C ASP A 182 -14.72 -22.40 2.97
N PRO A 183 -14.78 -22.89 4.22
CA PRO A 183 -15.38 -22.17 5.35
C PRO A 183 -14.55 -20.99 5.89
N GLU A 184 -13.42 -20.61 5.27
CA GLU A 184 -12.68 -19.44 5.69
C GLU A 184 -13.49 -18.16 5.42
N THR A 185 -13.79 -17.44 6.50
CA THR A 185 -14.66 -16.25 6.44
C THR A 185 -13.89 -15.01 6.00
N GLY A 186 -14.52 -14.14 5.22
CA GLY A 186 -13.95 -12.83 4.83
C GLY A 186 -13.46 -11.98 6.01
N SER A 187 -13.98 -12.22 7.22
CA SER A 187 -13.51 -11.59 8.45
C SER A 187 -12.11 -12.05 8.88
N HIS A 188 -11.74 -13.31 8.60
CA HIS A 188 -10.38 -13.81 8.80
C HIS A 188 -9.39 -13.07 7.92
N LEU A 189 -9.65 -12.98 6.62
CA LEU A 189 -8.77 -12.31 5.66
C LEU A 189 -8.55 -10.84 6.01
N ASP A 190 -9.61 -10.12 6.45
CA ASP A 190 -9.49 -8.72 6.89
C ASP A 190 -8.65 -8.56 8.17
N ARG A 191 -8.81 -9.46 9.17
CA ARG A 191 -7.99 -9.40 10.39
C ARG A 191 -6.53 -9.76 10.10
N MET A 192 -6.31 -10.86 9.39
CA MET A 192 -4.98 -11.35 9.05
C MET A 192 -4.19 -10.31 8.25
N SER A 193 -4.80 -9.64 7.26
CA SER A 193 -4.14 -8.58 6.52
C SER A 193 -3.75 -7.40 7.41
N ARG A 194 -4.58 -7.03 8.39
CA ARG A 194 -4.25 -5.98 9.37
C ARG A 194 -3.10 -6.39 10.30
N TYR A 195 -3.05 -7.66 10.72
CA TYR A 195 -1.92 -8.18 11.48
C TYR A 195 -0.64 -8.17 10.64
N ALA A 196 -0.69 -8.61 9.39
CA ALA A 196 0.44 -8.56 8.47
C ALA A 196 0.97 -7.13 8.32
N ARG A 197 0.08 -6.15 8.16
CA ARG A 197 0.45 -4.73 8.10
C ARG A 197 1.09 -4.23 9.39
N LEU A 198 0.56 -4.60 10.56
CA LEU A 198 1.14 -4.20 11.85
C LEU A 198 2.55 -4.79 12.04
N ILE A 199 2.74 -6.06 11.66
CA ILE A 199 4.05 -6.73 11.72
C ILE A 199 5.02 -6.04 10.77
N ALA A 200 4.63 -5.82 9.49
CA ALA A 200 5.46 -5.13 8.51
C ALA A 200 5.88 -3.74 9.01
N LYS A 201 4.93 -2.97 9.57
CA LYS A 201 5.21 -1.65 10.14
C LYS A 201 6.18 -1.72 11.33
N SER A 202 6.05 -2.71 12.21
CA SER A 202 6.97 -2.86 13.36
C SER A 202 8.38 -3.26 12.94
N LEU A 203 8.52 -3.88 11.78
CA LEU A 203 9.81 -4.28 11.18
C LEU A 203 10.41 -3.22 10.24
N ALA A 204 9.69 -2.14 9.97
CA ALA A 204 10.03 -1.17 8.95
C ALA A 204 11.43 -0.55 9.15
N GLU A 205 11.75 -0.14 10.37
CA GLU A 205 13.06 0.44 10.69
C GLU A 205 14.19 -0.59 10.51
N GLN A 206 13.98 -1.83 11.01
CA GLN A 206 14.99 -2.89 10.96
C GLN A 206 15.30 -3.35 9.53
N TYR A 207 14.29 -3.43 8.66
CA TYR A 207 14.43 -3.94 7.30
C TYR A 207 14.37 -2.84 6.24
N GLN A 208 14.34 -1.56 6.66
CA GLN A 208 14.25 -0.39 5.78
C GLN A 208 13.07 -0.46 4.81
N LEU A 209 11.90 -0.92 5.33
CA LEU A 209 10.68 -1.02 4.54
C LEU A 209 10.03 0.35 4.41
N ASP A 210 9.63 0.72 3.22
CA ASP A 210 8.86 1.94 3.00
C ASP A 210 7.34 1.72 3.18
N ASP A 211 6.59 2.81 3.12
CA ASP A 211 5.14 2.77 3.30
C ASP A 211 4.43 2.05 2.14
N GLU A 212 5.02 2.05 0.92
CA GLU A 212 4.49 1.29 -0.22
C GLU A 212 4.57 -0.22 0.02
N TYR A 213 5.72 -0.72 0.45
CA TYR A 213 5.90 -2.14 0.78
C TYR A 213 4.89 -2.59 1.85
N ILE A 214 4.72 -1.81 2.92
CA ILE A 214 3.77 -2.12 4.00
C ILE A 214 2.34 -2.22 3.46
N GLU A 215 1.94 -1.32 2.57
CA GLU A 215 0.61 -1.36 1.96
C GLU A 215 0.46 -2.51 0.94
N ARG A 216 1.52 -2.87 0.20
CA ARG A 216 1.51 -4.06 -0.67
C ARG A 216 1.31 -5.35 0.13
N VAL A 217 2.04 -5.51 1.23
CA VAL A 217 1.85 -6.66 2.13
C VAL A 217 0.41 -6.70 2.65
N PHE A 218 -0.15 -5.55 3.07
CA PHE A 218 -1.55 -5.46 3.51
C PHE A 218 -2.54 -5.87 2.40
N MET A 219 -2.37 -5.36 1.19
CA MET A 219 -3.30 -5.62 0.07
C MET A 219 -3.20 -7.04 -0.46
N PHE A 220 -2.02 -7.63 -0.47
CA PHE A 220 -1.79 -8.95 -1.08
C PHE A 220 -1.96 -10.12 -0.11
N SER A 221 -1.80 -9.90 1.19
CA SER A 221 -1.91 -11.00 2.17
C SER A 221 -3.23 -11.76 2.14
N PRO A 222 -4.42 -11.19 1.80
CA PRO A 222 -5.64 -11.96 1.67
C PRO A 222 -5.61 -13.04 0.59
N LEU A 223 -4.64 -12.98 -0.33
CA LEU A 223 -4.52 -13.86 -1.49
C LEU A 223 -3.57 -15.04 -1.27
N HIS A 224 -3.01 -15.21 -0.06
CA HIS A 224 -2.02 -16.25 0.24
C HIS A 224 -2.51 -17.66 -0.14
N ASP A 225 -3.77 -17.95 0.07
CA ASP A 225 -4.42 -19.25 -0.13
C ASP A 225 -5.15 -19.41 -1.46
N ILE A 226 -4.94 -18.49 -2.44
CA ILE A 226 -5.64 -18.52 -3.74
C ILE A 226 -5.54 -19.90 -4.44
N GLY A 227 -4.42 -20.58 -4.28
CA GLY A 227 -4.19 -21.89 -4.91
C GLY A 227 -5.07 -23.03 -4.38
N LYS A 228 -5.79 -22.84 -3.26
CA LYS A 228 -6.82 -23.79 -2.81
C LYS A 228 -7.90 -24.02 -3.86
N LEU A 229 -8.10 -23.05 -4.79
CA LEU A 229 -8.96 -23.20 -5.97
C LEU A 229 -8.61 -24.42 -6.84
N GLY A 230 -7.33 -24.77 -6.90
CA GLY A 230 -6.83 -25.90 -7.67
C GLY A 230 -6.82 -27.23 -6.91
N ILE A 231 -7.33 -27.26 -5.68
CA ILE A 231 -7.40 -28.48 -4.86
C ILE A 231 -8.74 -29.20 -5.08
N PRO A 232 -8.76 -30.54 -5.30
CA PRO A 232 -10.00 -31.29 -5.46
C PRO A 232 -10.91 -31.20 -4.23
N ASP A 233 -12.22 -31.07 -4.44
CA ASP A 233 -13.23 -30.95 -3.37
C ASP A 233 -13.17 -32.08 -2.35
N GLN A 234 -12.89 -33.27 -2.79
CA GLN A 234 -12.77 -34.47 -1.94
C GLN A 234 -11.69 -34.33 -0.87
N ILE A 235 -10.68 -33.50 -1.14
CA ILE A 235 -9.57 -33.22 -0.22
C ILE A 235 -9.83 -31.90 0.54
N LEU A 236 -10.22 -30.86 -0.17
CA LEU A 236 -10.45 -29.53 0.43
C LEU A 236 -11.57 -29.55 1.48
N LEU A 237 -12.64 -30.28 1.20
CA LEU A 237 -13.85 -30.36 2.04
C LEU A 237 -13.95 -31.63 2.87
N LYS A 238 -12.89 -32.41 2.95
CA LYS A 238 -12.91 -33.67 3.66
C LYS A 238 -13.27 -33.51 5.14
N PRO A 239 -14.33 -34.13 5.63
CA PRO A 239 -14.61 -34.12 7.07
C PRO A 239 -13.59 -35.02 7.79
N GLY A 240 -12.67 -34.42 8.55
CA GLY A 240 -11.67 -35.11 9.33
C GLY A 240 -10.23 -34.90 8.84
N LYS A 241 -9.31 -35.74 9.32
CA LYS A 241 -7.89 -35.60 9.00
C LYS A 241 -7.58 -36.09 7.58
N LEU A 242 -6.72 -35.40 6.90
CA LEU A 242 -6.17 -35.80 5.60
C LEU A 242 -5.16 -36.93 5.79
N THR A 243 -5.10 -37.87 4.83
CA THR A 243 -4.02 -38.86 4.74
C THR A 243 -2.71 -38.17 4.31
N GLU A 244 -1.58 -38.87 4.33
CA GLU A 244 -0.30 -38.32 3.88
C GLU A 244 -0.32 -37.95 2.41
N GLU A 245 -0.95 -38.77 1.56
CA GLU A 245 -1.13 -38.49 0.14
C GLU A 245 -2.01 -37.25 -0.09
N GLU A 246 -3.13 -37.16 0.64
CA GLU A 246 -4.03 -36.02 0.58
C GLU A 246 -3.36 -34.73 1.08
N GLN A 247 -2.53 -34.82 2.14
CA GLN A 247 -1.74 -33.69 2.62
C GLN A 247 -0.73 -33.24 1.57
N THR A 248 -0.11 -34.19 0.86
CA THR A 248 0.81 -33.85 -0.25
C THR A 248 0.09 -33.10 -1.34
N ILE A 249 -1.12 -33.51 -1.73
CA ILE A 249 -1.95 -32.78 -2.70
C ILE A 249 -2.37 -31.42 -2.13
N MET A 250 -2.81 -31.34 -0.88
CA MET A 250 -3.18 -30.08 -0.23
C MET A 250 -2.02 -29.07 -0.26
N ARG A 251 -0.81 -29.49 0.05
CA ARG A 251 0.39 -28.63 0.03
C ARG A 251 0.68 -28.03 -1.35
N THR A 252 0.19 -28.62 -2.43
CA THR A 252 0.36 -28.05 -3.78
C THR A 252 -0.35 -26.72 -3.97
N HIS A 253 -1.27 -26.29 -3.07
CA HIS A 253 -1.94 -25.00 -3.20
C HIS A 253 -0.95 -23.85 -3.24
N ALA A 254 0.17 -23.92 -2.51
CA ALA A 254 1.19 -22.87 -2.52
C ALA A 254 1.79 -22.67 -3.93
N THR A 255 2.18 -23.74 -4.62
CA THR A 255 2.69 -23.67 -5.99
C THR A 255 1.61 -23.30 -6.99
N LYS A 256 0.42 -23.90 -6.88
CA LYS A 256 -0.74 -23.56 -7.73
C LYS A 256 -1.16 -22.11 -7.58
N GLY A 257 -1.08 -21.56 -6.36
CA GLY A 257 -1.35 -20.15 -6.09
C GLY A 257 -0.42 -19.23 -6.88
N ARG A 258 0.87 -19.56 -6.89
CA ARG A 258 1.85 -18.83 -7.70
C ARG A 258 1.53 -18.93 -9.20
N GLU A 259 1.25 -20.11 -9.70
CA GLU A 259 0.90 -20.32 -11.11
C GLU A 259 -0.35 -19.57 -11.52
N MET A 260 -1.38 -19.56 -10.67
CA MET A 260 -2.62 -18.79 -10.90
C MET A 260 -2.36 -17.29 -10.97
N ILE A 261 -1.55 -16.76 -10.05
CA ILE A 261 -1.16 -15.35 -10.04
C ILE A 261 -0.42 -15.02 -11.33
N ASP A 262 0.59 -15.79 -11.72
CA ASP A 262 1.37 -15.55 -12.95
C ASP A 262 0.48 -15.56 -14.20
N ASN A 263 -0.46 -16.50 -14.30
CA ASN A 263 -1.42 -16.55 -15.40
C ASN A 263 -2.37 -15.34 -15.41
N MET A 264 -2.82 -14.88 -14.24
CA MET A 264 -3.69 -13.71 -14.16
C MET A 264 -2.94 -12.42 -14.54
N LEU A 265 -1.72 -12.25 -14.06
CA LEU A 265 -0.88 -11.11 -14.41
C LEU A 265 -0.66 -11.03 -15.92
N ALA A 266 -0.33 -12.15 -16.55
CA ALA A 266 -0.15 -12.22 -18.01
C ALA A 266 -1.46 -11.90 -18.77
N ASN A 267 -2.60 -12.45 -18.33
CA ASN A 267 -3.91 -12.24 -18.97
C ASN A 267 -4.41 -10.80 -18.89
N PHE A 268 -4.13 -10.11 -17.79
CA PHE A 268 -4.56 -8.72 -17.56
C PHE A 268 -3.50 -7.68 -17.97
N GLY A 269 -2.30 -8.12 -18.41
CA GLY A 269 -1.19 -7.21 -18.71
C GLY A 269 -0.63 -6.51 -17.47
N PHE A 270 -0.75 -7.12 -16.30
CA PHE A 270 -0.33 -6.57 -15.02
C PHE A 270 1.09 -7.00 -14.60
N ASP A 271 1.86 -7.62 -15.49
CA ASP A 271 3.28 -7.96 -15.23
C ASP A 271 4.14 -6.72 -14.91
N SER A 272 3.64 -5.55 -15.30
CA SER A 272 4.28 -4.26 -15.03
C SER A 272 3.88 -3.60 -13.70
N ILE A 273 3.02 -4.23 -12.89
CA ILE A 273 2.69 -3.69 -11.57
C ILE A 273 3.96 -3.77 -10.70
N PRO A 274 4.40 -2.64 -10.11
CA PRO A 274 5.52 -2.65 -9.18
C PRO A 274 5.25 -3.57 -8.00
N ASP A 275 6.30 -4.22 -7.49
CA ASP A 275 6.25 -5.07 -6.29
C ASP A 275 5.30 -6.28 -6.37
N VAL A 276 4.91 -6.69 -7.58
CA VAL A 276 4.06 -7.88 -7.77
C VAL A 276 4.73 -9.15 -7.24
N ASP A 277 6.05 -9.17 -7.12
CA ASP A 277 6.78 -10.27 -6.50
C ASP A 277 6.43 -10.47 -5.02
N ILE A 278 5.99 -9.42 -4.31
CA ILE A 278 5.43 -9.55 -2.95
C ILE A 278 4.23 -10.50 -2.97
N LEU A 279 3.30 -10.31 -3.91
CA LEU A 279 2.13 -11.20 -4.08
C LEU A 279 2.55 -12.63 -4.39
N ARG A 280 3.48 -12.79 -5.33
CA ARG A 280 4.04 -14.09 -5.73
C ARG A 280 4.66 -14.84 -4.57
N ASN A 281 5.49 -14.14 -3.79
CA ASN A 281 6.18 -14.69 -2.64
C ASN A 281 5.22 -15.06 -1.51
N ILE A 282 4.22 -14.23 -1.25
CA ILE A 282 3.17 -14.53 -0.26
C ILE A 282 2.46 -15.83 -0.64
N ALA A 283 1.95 -15.95 -1.86
CA ALA A 283 1.19 -17.13 -2.28
C ALA A 283 2.05 -18.41 -2.26
N GLN A 284 3.32 -18.30 -2.66
CA GLN A 284 4.18 -19.47 -2.80
C GLN A 284 4.82 -19.92 -1.49
N PHE A 285 5.23 -18.98 -0.61
CA PHE A 285 6.14 -19.27 0.50
C PHE A 285 5.58 -19.04 1.90
N HIS A 286 4.29 -18.71 2.05
CA HIS A 286 3.68 -18.46 3.38
C HIS A 286 3.64 -19.72 4.29
N HIS A 287 3.88 -20.90 3.76
CA HIS A 287 4.02 -22.15 4.51
C HIS A 287 5.46 -22.61 4.70
N GLU A 288 6.44 -21.81 4.29
CA GLU A 288 7.82 -22.08 4.64
C GLU A 288 8.06 -21.87 6.14
N SER A 289 9.00 -22.61 6.69
CA SER A 289 9.33 -22.55 8.12
C SER A 289 10.80 -22.21 8.32
N ILE A 290 11.09 -21.38 9.33
CA ILE A 290 12.46 -20.92 9.64
C ILE A 290 13.47 -22.08 9.77
N ASN A 291 13.01 -23.23 10.24
CA ASN A 291 13.82 -24.44 10.40
C ASN A 291 13.98 -25.28 9.12
N GLY A 292 13.45 -24.83 7.98
CA GLY A 292 13.52 -25.53 6.70
C GLY A 292 12.59 -26.76 6.57
N GLN A 293 11.66 -26.96 7.51
CA GLN A 293 10.68 -28.06 7.47
C GLN A 293 9.35 -27.65 6.83
N GLY A 294 9.30 -26.44 6.27
CA GLY A 294 8.15 -25.93 5.55
C GLY A 294 8.03 -26.47 4.14
N TYR A 295 7.14 -25.88 3.35
CA TYR A 295 6.91 -26.20 1.96
C TYR A 295 6.55 -24.93 1.16
N PRO A 296 6.66 -24.90 -0.18
CA PRO A 296 6.95 -26.03 -1.09
C PRO A 296 8.45 -26.29 -1.33
N ALA A 297 9.34 -25.33 -1.03
CA ALA A 297 10.75 -25.41 -1.40
C ALA A 297 11.69 -25.81 -0.26
N GLY A 298 11.19 -25.87 1.00
CA GLY A 298 12.01 -26.15 2.17
C GLY A 298 13.02 -25.05 2.49
N LEU A 299 12.67 -23.80 2.20
CA LEU A 299 13.50 -22.64 2.52
C LEU A 299 13.68 -22.47 4.02
N SER A 300 14.83 -21.95 4.44
CA SER A 300 15.15 -21.76 5.86
C SER A 300 15.65 -20.35 6.15
N GLY A 301 15.39 -19.88 7.36
CA GLY A 301 15.91 -18.60 7.86
C GLY A 301 15.58 -17.43 6.94
N ASN A 302 16.61 -16.66 6.59
CA ASN A 302 16.47 -15.46 5.77
C ASN A 302 16.31 -15.75 4.25
N SER A 303 16.42 -17.02 3.83
CA SER A 303 16.11 -17.40 2.43
C SER A 303 14.60 -17.35 2.15
N ILE A 304 13.76 -17.35 3.20
CA ILE A 304 12.32 -17.16 3.07
C ILE A 304 12.07 -15.65 2.87
N PRO A 305 11.34 -15.24 1.80
CA PRO A 305 10.97 -13.85 1.61
C PRO A 305 10.30 -13.23 2.84
N LEU A 306 10.63 -11.98 3.13
CA LEU A 306 10.16 -11.32 4.37
C LEU A 306 8.64 -11.24 4.43
N GLU A 307 7.99 -10.89 3.33
CA GLU A 307 6.54 -10.82 3.19
C GLU A 307 5.86 -12.16 3.47
N ALA A 308 6.46 -13.26 3.03
CA ALA A 308 5.96 -14.61 3.30
C ALA A 308 6.07 -14.95 4.80
N ARG A 309 7.18 -14.60 5.45
CA ARG A 309 7.34 -14.75 6.92
C ARG A 309 6.33 -13.93 7.69
N ILE A 310 6.09 -12.69 7.27
CA ILE A 310 5.11 -11.78 7.89
C ILE A 310 3.71 -12.41 7.81
N VAL A 311 3.31 -12.88 6.62
CA VAL A 311 1.98 -13.47 6.39
C VAL A 311 1.83 -14.79 7.15
N ALA A 312 2.85 -15.64 7.17
CA ALA A 312 2.84 -16.89 7.95
C ALA A 312 2.56 -16.63 9.45
N VAL A 313 3.21 -15.62 10.04
CA VAL A 313 2.98 -15.26 11.45
C VAL A 313 1.57 -14.67 11.64
N ALA A 314 1.10 -13.82 10.73
CA ALA A 314 -0.22 -13.21 10.81
C ALA A 314 -1.35 -14.24 10.71
N ASP A 315 -1.22 -15.22 9.81
CA ASP A 315 -2.19 -16.30 9.61
C ASP A 315 -2.26 -17.21 10.84
N VAL A 316 -1.11 -17.69 11.33
CA VAL A 316 -1.05 -18.53 12.55
C VAL A 316 -1.62 -17.78 13.75
N PHE A 317 -1.31 -16.48 13.90
CA PHE A 317 -1.83 -15.67 15.00
C PHE A 317 -3.36 -15.55 14.94
N ASP A 318 -3.94 -15.26 13.78
CA ASP A 318 -5.40 -15.22 13.63
C ASP A 318 -6.03 -16.58 13.87
N ALA A 319 -5.41 -17.67 13.40
CA ALA A 319 -5.89 -19.03 13.64
C ALA A 319 -5.93 -19.40 15.12
N LEU A 320 -4.99 -18.94 15.92
CA LEU A 320 -4.89 -19.21 17.36
C LEU A 320 -5.82 -18.32 18.20
N THR A 321 -6.04 -17.08 17.78
CA THR A 321 -6.80 -16.08 18.56
C THR A 321 -8.27 -16.00 18.17
N SER A 322 -8.65 -16.50 17.00
CA SER A 322 -10.04 -16.47 16.52
C SER A 322 -10.79 -17.77 16.87
N ARG A 323 -12.06 -17.62 17.30
CA ARG A 323 -12.95 -18.78 17.44
C ARG A 323 -13.34 -19.27 16.05
N ARG A 324 -12.82 -20.44 15.66
CA ARG A 324 -13.27 -21.13 14.45
C ARG A 324 -14.53 -21.95 14.78
N PRO A 325 -15.54 -21.99 13.88
CA PRO A 325 -16.81 -22.69 14.17
C PRO A 325 -16.66 -24.21 14.33
N TYR A 326 -15.46 -24.76 14.15
CA TYR A 326 -15.16 -26.19 14.20
C TYR A 326 -14.18 -26.60 15.33
N LYS A 327 -13.99 -25.73 16.33
CA LYS A 327 -13.29 -26.11 17.58
C LYS A 327 -14.22 -26.12 18.75
#